data_ff1f549ce3b6c9652f10c8762fce0427
#
_entry.id   ff1f549ce3b6c9652f10c8762fce0427
#
_cell.length_a   1.000
_cell.length_b   1.000
_cell.length_c   1.000
_cell.angle_alpha   90.00
_cell.angle_beta   90.00
_cell.angle_gamma   90.00
#
_symmetry.space_group_name_H-M   'P 1'
#
loop_
_entity.id
_entity.type
_entity.pdbx_description
1 polymer ?
#
loop_
_entity_poly.entity_id
_entity_poly.type
_entity_poly.pdbx_seq_one_letter_code
_entity_poly.pdbx_strand_id
1 'polypeptide(L)'
;MLRGGICAVSGVRAYGIRENNRGLALIEGKGKAVGMFTMNKMKAAPLIFTQRLLLENGRISAIIANSGCANSFTGEEGMRNANRMAELASAVLGVDKSEVAVASTGPIGKQLDIAMIARQVQEVAKRLTSDPEGSAAAAKAIMTTDTFPKELAIKVGEVTIGGIAKGSGMIYPHLATATMLAFIYTDAELDRETMRTCLKDACDNSFNMIVVDGDMSTNDMVLLVSRGGKEISAENFKTGLNYLCKELAKMIARDGEGATKFIEVNVSLKGAPVSQGDAKLIAREILRSPLVKSAIFGERIDLACGRIIAAIGSCTSTSTSTVPEVEVISMKFRGKEQEVEVVRNGRIVGRWNHEVMKGKEITIDIVLGGGEGESEGEKETTATATAWGCDLSCDYVMLNASML
;
A
#
# COMPACT_ATOMS: atom_id res chain seq x y z
N MET A 1 -15.16 -13.26 -4.14
CA MET A 1 -14.65 -12.09 -4.87
C MET A 1 -15.68 -11.69 -5.92
N LEU A 2 -15.90 -10.39 -6.11
CA LEU A 2 -16.79 -9.83 -7.12
C LEU A 2 -15.95 -9.21 -8.25
N ARG A 3 -16.54 -9.06 -9.44
CA ARG A 3 -15.94 -8.29 -10.54
C ARG A 3 -16.30 -6.81 -10.36
N GLY A 4 -15.42 -5.90 -10.83
CA GLY A 4 -15.73 -4.47 -10.97
C GLY A 4 -15.15 -3.56 -9.92
N GLY A 5 -14.21 -4.01 -9.10
CA GLY A 5 -13.48 -3.15 -8.16
C GLY A 5 -14.40 -2.17 -7.45
N ILE A 6 -14.15 -0.85 -7.57
CA ILE A 6 -15.00 0.19 -6.96
C ILE A 6 -16.40 0.26 -7.55
N CYS A 7 -16.58 -0.05 -8.83
CA CYS A 7 -17.91 -0.05 -9.48
C CYS A 7 -18.80 -1.23 -9.05
N ALA A 8 -18.28 -2.23 -8.32
CA ALA A 8 -19.10 -3.24 -7.66
C ALA A 8 -19.99 -2.66 -6.55
N VAL A 9 -19.64 -1.48 -6.03
CA VAL A 9 -20.43 -0.77 -5.02
C VAL A 9 -21.52 0.05 -5.71
N SER A 10 -22.78 -0.21 -5.37
CA SER A 10 -23.93 0.42 -5.99
C SER A 10 -23.84 1.95 -5.98
N GLY A 11 -24.09 2.56 -7.16
CA GLY A 11 -24.06 4.02 -7.34
C GLY A 11 -22.67 4.64 -7.40
N VAL A 12 -21.62 3.85 -7.52
CA VAL A 12 -20.28 4.31 -7.91
C VAL A 12 -20.15 4.20 -9.42
N ARG A 13 -19.72 5.30 -10.07
CA ARG A 13 -19.35 5.33 -11.48
C ARG A 13 -17.89 5.74 -11.59
N ALA A 14 -17.16 5.14 -12.51
CA ALA A 14 -15.77 5.50 -12.73
C ALA A 14 -15.42 5.38 -14.22
N TYR A 15 -14.42 6.09 -14.63
CA TYR A 15 -13.70 5.86 -15.86
C TYR A 15 -12.32 6.51 -15.81
N GLY A 16 -11.45 6.11 -16.71
CA GLY A 16 -10.14 6.72 -16.84
C GLY A 16 -9.58 6.52 -18.24
N ILE A 17 -8.73 7.45 -18.65
CA ILE A 17 -7.98 7.40 -19.91
C ILE A 17 -6.50 7.53 -19.63
N ARG A 18 -5.68 6.99 -20.52
CA ARG A 18 -4.23 7.14 -20.46
C ARG A 18 -3.69 7.44 -21.86
N GLU A 19 -3.02 8.56 -21.99
CA GLU A 19 -2.34 9.00 -23.20
C GLU A 19 -0.83 8.96 -22.93
N ASN A 20 -0.14 8.03 -23.55
CA ASN A 20 1.28 7.77 -23.26
C ASN A 20 1.50 7.46 -21.75
N ASN A 21 2.33 8.30 -21.09
CA ASN A 21 2.64 8.16 -19.67
C ASN A 21 1.77 9.07 -18.77
N ARG A 22 0.70 9.68 -19.30
CA ARG A 22 -0.18 10.59 -18.57
C ARG A 22 -1.61 10.09 -18.57
N GLY A 23 -2.13 9.85 -17.37
CA GLY A 23 -3.49 9.35 -17.20
C GLY A 23 -4.35 10.27 -16.36
N LEU A 24 -5.66 10.12 -16.51
CA LEU A 24 -6.68 10.76 -15.68
C LEU A 24 -7.78 9.77 -15.37
N ALA A 25 -8.09 9.61 -14.10
CA ALA A 25 -9.26 8.90 -13.60
C ALA A 25 -10.25 9.87 -12.97
N LEU A 26 -11.52 9.64 -13.21
CA LEU A 26 -12.63 10.29 -12.55
C LEU A 26 -13.52 9.23 -11.93
N ILE A 27 -13.82 9.39 -10.64
CA ILE A 27 -14.65 8.47 -9.87
C ILE A 27 -15.74 9.31 -9.21
N GLU A 28 -16.99 8.94 -9.43
CA GLU A 28 -18.15 9.56 -8.83
C GLU A 28 -18.84 8.59 -7.88
N GLY A 29 -19.08 9.04 -6.66
CA GLY A 29 -19.75 8.25 -5.63
C GLY A 29 -19.81 9.03 -4.33
N LYS A 30 -20.99 9.64 -4.04
CA LYS A 30 -21.17 10.47 -2.86
C LYS A 30 -21.24 9.66 -1.57
N GLY A 31 -20.47 10.04 -0.56
CA GLY A 31 -20.52 9.37 0.75
C GLY A 31 -19.78 10.10 1.86
N LYS A 32 -19.90 9.57 3.09
CA LYS A 32 -19.02 9.93 4.21
C LYS A 32 -17.63 9.44 3.86
N ALA A 33 -16.59 10.20 4.19
CA ALA A 33 -15.23 9.85 3.79
C ALA A 33 -14.21 10.05 4.91
N VAL A 34 -13.22 9.17 4.90
CA VAL A 34 -12.01 9.26 5.72
C VAL A 34 -10.80 8.96 4.86
N GLY A 35 -9.63 9.42 5.28
CA GLY A 35 -8.39 9.20 4.53
C GLY A 35 -7.20 8.96 5.43
N MET A 36 -6.25 8.18 4.92
CA MET A 36 -4.90 8.02 5.46
C MET A 36 -3.90 8.61 4.45
N PHE A 37 -2.88 9.29 4.94
CA PHE A 37 -2.01 10.12 4.12
C PHE A 37 -0.56 9.98 4.52
N THR A 38 0.40 10.31 3.63
CA THR A 38 1.84 10.26 3.89
C THR A 38 2.30 11.09 5.08
N MET A 39 3.25 10.58 5.89
CA MET A 39 4.00 11.35 6.91
C MET A 39 5.21 12.08 6.31
N ASN A 40 5.52 11.86 5.06
CA ASN A 40 6.56 12.63 4.41
C ASN A 40 6.33 14.12 4.68
N LYS A 41 7.34 14.80 5.18
CA LYS A 41 7.22 16.22 5.51
C LYS A 41 7.10 17.12 4.27
N MET A 42 7.54 16.61 3.12
CA MET A 42 7.43 17.28 1.82
C MET A 42 6.14 16.84 1.10
N LYS A 43 4.99 17.18 1.67
CA LYS A 43 3.69 16.78 1.16
C LYS A 43 3.34 17.48 -0.16
N ALA A 44 2.82 16.70 -1.12
CA ALA A 44 2.35 17.22 -2.40
C ALA A 44 1.09 18.10 -2.26
N ALA A 45 0.92 19.05 -3.16
CA ALA A 45 -0.23 19.96 -3.15
C ALA A 45 -1.60 19.26 -3.20
N PRO A 46 -1.85 18.24 -4.06
CA PRO A 46 -3.13 17.53 -4.10
C PRO A 46 -3.45 16.81 -2.77
N LEU A 47 -2.43 16.30 -2.09
CA LEU A 47 -2.60 15.65 -0.80
C LEU A 47 -3.02 16.65 0.28
N ILE A 48 -2.35 17.82 0.35
CA ILE A 48 -2.71 18.90 1.29
C ILE A 48 -4.14 19.37 1.02
N PHE A 49 -4.51 19.52 -0.26
CA PHE A 49 -5.86 19.92 -0.67
C PHE A 49 -6.91 18.93 -0.16
N THR A 50 -6.72 17.63 -0.43
CA THR A 50 -7.68 16.59 -0.03
C THR A 50 -7.73 16.37 1.49
N GLN A 51 -6.60 16.52 2.20
CA GLN A 51 -6.61 16.50 3.68
C GLN A 51 -7.50 17.62 4.26
N ARG A 52 -7.38 18.85 3.77
CA ARG A 52 -8.20 19.98 4.21
C ARG A 52 -9.67 19.73 3.94
N LEU A 53 -10.02 19.29 2.74
CA LEU A 53 -11.38 18.93 2.37
C LEU A 53 -12.00 17.93 3.36
N LEU A 54 -11.28 16.87 3.70
CA LEU A 54 -11.79 15.85 4.64
C LEU A 54 -11.92 16.36 6.09
N LEU A 55 -11.03 17.27 6.50
CA LEU A 55 -11.12 17.90 7.83
C LEU A 55 -12.35 18.83 7.91
N GLU A 56 -12.63 19.58 6.87
CA GLU A 56 -13.73 20.55 6.82
C GLU A 56 -15.09 19.86 6.64
N ASN A 57 -15.23 18.96 5.67
CA ASN A 57 -16.51 18.41 5.24
C ASN A 57 -16.72 16.95 5.63
N GLY A 58 -15.65 16.15 5.61
CA GLY A 58 -15.73 14.71 5.88
C GLY A 58 -16.59 13.92 4.90
N ARG A 59 -16.79 14.45 3.70
CA ARG A 59 -17.56 13.84 2.61
C ARG A 59 -16.82 14.00 1.30
N ILE A 60 -17.04 13.04 0.41
CA ILE A 60 -16.54 13.06 -0.98
C ILE A 60 -17.73 12.73 -1.88
N SER A 61 -17.90 13.51 -2.94
CA SER A 61 -18.83 13.22 -4.04
C SER A 61 -18.11 12.73 -5.28
N ALA A 62 -16.85 13.15 -5.47
CA ALA A 62 -16.01 12.70 -6.57
C ALA A 62 -14.52 12.68 -6.20
N ILE A 63 -13.76 11.85 -6.92
CA ILE A 63 -12.30 11.82 -6.86
C ILE A 63 -11.79 12.05 -8.29
N ILE A 64 -10.87 13.02 -8.45
CA ILE A 64 -10.09 13.21 -9.67
C ILE A 64 -8.63 12.87 -9.38
N ALA A 65 -8.06 11.96 -10.17
CA ALA A 65 -6.70 11.50 -9.99
C ALA A 65 -5.93 11.50 -11.31
N ASN A 66 -4.78 12.18 -11.36
CA ASN A 66 -3.89 12.11 -12.52
C ASN A 66 -2.66 11.25 -12.27
N SER A 67 -2.13 10.66 -13.34
CA SER A 67 -0.81 10.04 -13.36
C SER A 67 0.13 10.75 -14.36
N GLY A 68 1.46 10.56 -14.15
CA GLY A 68 2.51 11.16 -14.97
C GLY A 68 3.00 12.53 -14.50
N CYS A 69 2.46 13.06 -13.41
CA CYS A 69 2.94 14.25 -12.70
C CYS A 69 2.45 14.21 -11.25
N ALA A 70 3.37 14.22 -10.30
CA ALA A 70 3.05 14.19 -8.87
C ALA A 70 2.44 15.48 -8.33
N ASN A 71 2.61 16.60 -9.04
CA ASN A 71 2.28 17.94 -8.55
C ASN A 71 2.84 18.17 -7.13
N SER A 72 4.07 17.74 -6.91
CA SER A 72 4.82 17.81 -5.68
C SER A 72 6.05 18.69 -5.87
N PHE A 73 6.41 19.46 -4.85
CA PHE A 73 7.47 20.47 -4.89
C PHE A 73 7.24 21.51 -6.01
N THR A 74 5.99 21.93 -6.16
CA THR A 74 5.50 22.84 -7.23
C THR A 74 5.05 24.20 -6.69
N GLY A 75 5.27 24.45 -5.40
CA GLY A 75 4.96 25.72 -4.75
C GLY A 75 3.46 26.11 -4.80
N GLU A 76 3.18 27.40 -4.79
CA GLU A 76 1.81 27.90 -4.82
C GLU A 76 1.05 27.53 -6.11
N GLU A 77 1.76 27.42 -7.23
CA GLU A 77 1.15 27.01 -8.49
C GLU A 77 0.62 25.60 -8.42
N GLY A 78 1.34 24.67 -7.73
CA GLY A 78 0.85 23.33 -7.48
C GLY A 78 -0.47 23.30 -6.72
N MET A 79 -0.66 24.19 -5.74
CA MET A 79 -1.91 24.31 -5.02
C MET A 79 -3.03 24.92 -5.89
N ARG A 80 -2.71 25.93 -6.73
CA ARG A 80 -3.66 26.46 -7.73
C ARG A 80 -4.11 25.36 -8.70
N ASN A 81 -3.17 24.53 -9.16
CA ASN A 81 -3.45 23.43 -10.07
C ASN A 81 -4.31 22.33 -9.41
N ALA A 82 -4.07 21.98 -8.15
CA ALA A 82 -4.91 21.04 -7.40
C ALA A 82 -6.35 21.59 -7.25
N ASN A 83 -6.49 22.86 -6.89
CA ASN A 83 -7.79 23.52 -6.84
C ASN A 83 -8.48 23.53 -8.21
N ARG A 84 -7.75 23.79 -9.30
CA ARG A 84 -8.30 23.78 -10.65
C ARG A 84 -8.75 22.41 -11.10
N MET A 85 -8.05 21.33 -10.71
CA MET A 85 -8.54 19.95 -10.93
C MET A 85 -9.89 19.71 -10.27
N ALA A 86 -10.06 20.15 -9.01
CA ALA A 86 -11.34 20.02 -8.31
C ALA A 86 -12.45 20.83 -9.01
N GLU A 87 -12.17 22.03 -9.47
CA GLU A 87 -13.13 22.86 -10.25
C GLU A 87 -13.57 22.18 -11.55
N LEU A 88 -12.62 21.63 -12.29
CA LEU A 88 -12.90 20.94 -13.55
C LEU A 88 -13.80 19.70 -13.32
N ALA A 89 -13.50 18.88 -12.31
CA ALA A 89 -14.31 17.73 -11.97
C ALA A 89 -15.71 18.13 -11.46
N SER A 90 -15.78 19.13 -10.57
CA SER A 90 -17.03 19.70 -10.07
C SER A 90 -17.93 20.19 -11.22
N ALA A 91 -17.40 20.93 -12.17
CA ALA A 91 -18.14 21.48 -13.30
C ALA A 91 -18.75 20.41 -14.20
N VAL A 92 -18.01 19.32 -14.51
CA VAL A 92 -18.49 18.27 -15.41
C VAL A 92 -19.44 17.28 -14.75
N LEU A 93 -19.34 17.09 -13.41
CA LEU A 93 -20.17 16.18 -12.64
C LEU A 93 -21.37 16.86 -11.99
N GLY A 94 -21.40 18.18 -11.94
CA GLY A 94 -22.46 18.93 -11.24
C GLY A 94 -22.45 18.72 -9.72
N VAL A 95 -21.28 18.48 -9.12
CA VAL A 95 -21.11 18.27 -7.68
C VAL A 95 -20.42 19.47 -7.04
N ASP A 96 -20.57 19.63 -5.72
CA ASP A 96 -19.88 20.70 -5.01
C ASP A 96 -18.35 20.46 -5.04
N LYS A 97 -17.59 21.52 -5.41
CA LYS A 97 -16.13 21.49 -5.42
C LYS A 97 -15.55 21.12 -4.05
N SER A 98 -16.18 21.52 -2.98
CA SER A 98 -15.77 21.20 -1.61
C SER A 98 -15.93 19.71 -1.25
N GLU A 99 -16.54 18.90 -2.12
CA GLU A 99 -16.67 17.44 -2.00
C GLU A 99 -15.85 16.71 -3.09
N VAL A 100 -14.95 17.38 -3.83
CA VAL A 100 -14.08 16.76 -4.84
C VAL A 100 -12.68 16.54 -4.31
N ALA A 101 -12.31 15.30 -4.05
CA ALA A 101 -10.94 14.93 -3.68
C ALA A 101 -10.01 14.92 -4.89
N VAL A 102 -8.78 15.36 -4.70
CA VAL A 102 -7.74 15.43 -5.74
C VAL A 102 -6.56 14.55 -5.35
N ALA A 103 -6.09 13.74 -6.30
CA ALA A 103 -4.90 12.92 -6.15
C ALA A 103 -4.00 13.06 -7.40
N SER A 104 -2.69 12.92 -7.20
CA SER A 104 -1.71 12.95 -8.29
C SER A 104 -0.59 11.96 -8.02
N THR A 105 0.01 11.42 -9.08
CA THR A 105 1.16 10.52 -8.99
C THR A 105 2.06 10.66 -10.22
N GLY A 106 3.37 10.40 -10.05
CA GLY A 106 4.37 10.50 -11.13
C GLY A 106 5.62 11.26 -10.68
N PRO A 107 6.45 11.76 -11.62
CA PRO A 107 7.66 12.51 -11.31
C PRO A 107 7.39 13.76 -10.47
N ILE A 108 8.29 14.02 -9.51
CA ILE A 108 8.31 15.17 -8.61
C ILE A 108 9.01 16.36 -9.31
N GLY A 109 8.66 17.60 -8.95
CA GLY A 109 9.33 18.81 -9.41
C GLY A 109 8.87 19.32 -10.79
N LYS A 110 7.89 18.66 -11.41
CA LYS A 110 7.30 19.11 -12.69
C LYS A 110 5.94 19.76 -12.43
N GLN A 111 5.67 20.86 -13.17
CA GLN A 111 4.35 21.51 -13.14
C GLN A 111 3.32 20.66 -13.87
N LEU A 112 2.08 20.66 -13.37
CA LEU A 112 0.98 19.94 -13.97
C LEU A 112 0.49 20.66 -15.22
N ASP A 113 0.32 19.92 -16.32
CA ASP A 113 -0.31 20.43 -17.54
C ASP A 113 -1.84 20.48 -17.35
N ILE A 114 -2.30 21.62 -16.81
CA ILE A 114 -3.72 21.80 -16.48
C ILE A 114 -4.61 21.90 -17.72
N ALA A 115 -4.06 22.30 -18.88
CA ALA A 115 -4.81 22.35 -20.12
C ALA A 115 -5.10 20.93 -20.64
N MET A 116 -4.13 20.02 -20.53
CA MET A 116 -4.34 18.62 -20.83
C MET A 116 -5.37 18.00 -19.87
N ILE A 117 -5.27 18.24 -18.55
CA ILE A 117 -6.24 17.76 -17.56
C ILE A 117 -7.66 18.24 -17.92
N ALA A 118 -7.82 19.50 -18.29
CA ALA A 118 -9.13 20.06 -18.69
C ALA A 118 -9.75 19.33 -19.89
N ARG A 119 -8.93 18.98 -20.90
CA ARG A 119 -9.38 18.19 -22.04
C ARG A 119 -9.75 16.76 -21.62
N GLN A 120 -8.89 16.10 -20.86
CA GLN A 120 -9.10 14.71 -20.41
C GLN A 120 -10.34 14.57 -19.53
N VAL A 121 -10.62 15.52 -18.62
CA VAL A 121 -11.82 15.51 -17.76
C VAL A 121 -13.10 15.48 -18.60
N GLN A 122 -13.17 16.29 -19.67
CA GLN A 122 -14.34 16.33 -20.56
C GLN A 122 -14.57 14.98 -21.28
N GLU A 123 -13.49 14.33 -21.66
CA GLU A 123 -13.58 13.02 -22.32
C GLU A 123 -13.97 11.90 -21.36
N VAL A 124 -13.32 11.85 -20.18
CA VAL A 124 -13.60 10.84 -19.14
C VAL A 124 -15.04 10.94 -18.64
N ALA A 125 -15.53 12.16 -18.41
CA ALA A 125 -16.89 12.38 -17.90
C ALA A 125 -17.98 11.79 -18.80
N LYS A 126 -17.79 11.81 -20.13
CA LYS A 126 -18.73 11.23 -21.11
C LYS A 126 -18.79 9.69 -21.05
N ARG A 127 -17.77 9.06 -20.48
CA ARG A 127 -17.59 7.60 -20.44
C ARG A 127 -17.80 7.00 -19.06
N LEU A 128 -18.14 7.81 -18.06
CA LEU A 128 -18.40 7.31 -16.70
C LEU A 128 -19.48 6.23 -16.70
N THR A 129 -19.13 5.06 -16.15
CA THR A 129 -20.04 3.91 -16.06
C THR A 129 -19.93 3.23 -14.70
N SER A 130 -20.99 2.55 -14.29
CA SER A 130 -21.01 1.65 -13.13
C SER A 130 -20.60 0.21 -13.47
N ASP A 131 -20.32 -0.07 -14.74
CA ASP A 131 -19.89 -1.40 -15.17
C ASP A 131 -18.46 -1.71 -14.69
N PRO A 132 -18.07 -2.99 -14.63
CA PRO A 132 -16.71 -3.40 -14.26
C PRO A 132 -15.60 -2.72 -15.08
N GLU A 133 -15.88 -2.41 -16.35
CA GLU A 133 -14.95 -1.70 -17.24
C GLU A 133 -14.56 -0.32 -16.68
N GLY A 134 -15.49 0.39 -16.06
CA GLY A 134 -15.24 1.71 -15.46
C GLY A 134 -14.18 1.66 -14.36
N SER A 135 -14.27 0.69 -13.46
CA SER A 135 -13.26 0.46 -12.41
C SER A 135 -11.90 0.09 -13.00
N ALA A 136 -11.87 -0.86 -13.94
CA ALA A 136 -10.64 -1.30 -14.61
C ALA A 136 -9.95 -0.15 -15.37
N ALA A 137 -10.72 0.70 -16.07
CA ALA A 137 -10.20 1.87 -16.77
C ALA A 137 -9.63 2.91 -15.80
N ALA A 138 -10.31 3.17 -14.68
CA ALA A 138 -9.83 4.08 -13.64
C ALA A 138 -8.55 3.54 -12.98
N ALA A 139 -8.50 2.25 -12.63
CA ALA A 139 -7.32 1.61 -12.08
C ALA A 139 -6.12 1.69 -13.03
N LYS A 140 -6.33 1.49 -14.34
CA LYS A 140 -5.30 1.62 -15.37
C LYS A 140 -4.83 3.06 -15.54
N ALA A 141 -5.72 4.05 -15.44
CA ALA A 141 -5.39 5.46 -15.63
C ALA A 141 -4.51 6.04 -14.53
N ILE A 142 -4.60 5.52 -13.29
CA ILE A 142 -3.77 5.97 -12.17
C ILE A 142 -2.38 5.29 -12.11
N MET A 143 -2.11 4.30 -12.94
CA MET A 143 -0.80 3.60 -13.00
C MET A 143 0.32 4.56 -13.43
N THR A 144 1.54 4.26 -12.98
CA THR A 144 2.78 4.89 -13.46
C THR A 144 3.68 3.83 -14.09
N THR A 145 4.51 3.20 -13.30
CA THR A 145 5.40 2.09 -13.65
C THR A 145 4.77 0.72 -13.42
N ASP A 146 3.57 0.70 -12.88
CA ASP A 146 2.79 -0.51 -12.67
C ASP A 146 2.64 -1.31 -13.97
N THR A 147 2.75 -2.64 -13.91
CA THR A 147 2.61 -3.53 -15.09
C THR A 147 1.19 -4.02 -15.30
N PHE A 148 0.35 -3.99 -14.27
CA PHE A 148 -1.07 -4.37 -14.32
C PHE A 148 -1.94 -3.52 -13.39
N PRO A 149 -3.22 -3.27 -13.74
CA PRO A 149 -4.17 -2.57 -12.89
C PRO A 149 -4.53 -3.41 -11.67
N LYS A 150 -4.64 -2.77 -10.51
CA LYS A 150 -4.93 -3.43 -9.23
C LYS A 150 -6.34 -3.04 -8.78
N GLU A 151 -7.24 -3.99 -8.79
CA GLU A 151 -8.61 -3.82 -8.33
C GLU A 151 -9.14 -5.08 -7.64
N LEU A 152 -10.01 -4.89 -6.66
CA LEU A 152 -10.65 -5.99 -5.94
C LEU A 152 -12.00 -5.53 -5.40
N ALA A 153 -12.98 -6.44 -5.41
CA ALA A 153 -14.23 -6.26 -4.69
C ALA A 153 -14.63 -7.53 -3.96
N ILE A 154 -15.20 -7.37 -2.78
CA ILE A 154 -15.65 -8.46 -1.91
C ILE A 154 -17.04 -8.18 -1.36
N LYS A 155 -17.71 -9.23 -0.91
CA LYS A 155 -18.94 -9.16 -0.13
C LYS A 155 -18.68 -9.62 1.30
N VAL A 156 -19.24 -8.89 2.28
CA VAL A 156 -19.23 -9.25 3.70
C VAL A 156 -20.67 -9.19 4.18
N GLY A 157 -21.31 -10.34 4.29
CA GLY A 157 -22.78 -10.39 4.40
C GLY A 157 -23.42 -9.75 3.17
N GLU A 158 -24.27 -8.74 3.39
CA GLU A 158 -24.90 -7.98 2.31
C GLU A 158 -24.07 -6.77 1.84
N VAL A 159 -23.06 -6.36 2.62
CA VAL A 159 -22.21 -5.20 2.30
C VAL A 159 -21.18 -5.55 1.23
N THR A 160 -20.99 -4.63 0.30
CA THR A 160 -19.94 -4.67 -0.72
C THR A 160 -18.83 -3.69 -0.34
N ILE A 161 -17.58 -4.14 -0.47
CA ILE A 161 -16.38 -3.30 -0.35
C ILE A 161 -15.59 -3.48 -1.64
N GLY A 162 -15.33 -2.40 -2.36
CA GLY A 162 -14.57 -2.39 -3.60
C GLY A 162 -13.43 -1.40 -3.55
N GLY A 163 -12.29 -1.75 -4.13
CA GLY A 163 -11.10 -0.90 -4.14
C GLY A 163 -10.31 -0.99 -5.43
N ILE A 164 -9.65 0.11 -5.76
CA ILE A 164 -8.56 0.16 -6.75
C ILE A 164 -7.32 0.72 -6.08
N ALA A 165 -6.14 0.27 -6.54
CA ALA A 165 -4.86 0.77 -6.06
C ALA A 165 -3.83 0.88 -7.18
N LYS A 166 -2.79 1.68 -6.97
CA LYS A 166 -1.58 1.73 -7.79
C LYS A 166 -0.34 1.83 -6.91
N GLY A 167 0.75 1.31 -7.42
CA GLY A 167 2.08 1.36 -6.82
C GLY A 167 2.97 0.27 -7.39
N SER A 168 4.23 0.61 -7.63
CA SER A 168 5.26 -0.28 -8.16
C SER A 168 6.65 0.15 -7.70
N GLY A 169 7.01 1.45 -7.80
CA GLY A 169 8.21 2.05 -7.24
C GLY A 169 7.92 3.12 -6.21
N MET A 170 8.96 3.52 -5.45
CA MET A 170 8.92 4.41 -4.29
C MET A 170 7.93 3.88 -3.24
N ILE A 171 8.07 2.60 -2.85
CA ILE A 171 7.17 1.87 -1.96
C ILE A 171 7.87 1.46 -0.66
N TYR A 172 7.75 2.29 0.35
CA TYR A 172 8.04 2.01 1.76
C TYR A 172 7.02 2.76 2.63
N PRO A 173 5.78 2.30 2.61
CA PRO A 173 4.70 3.02 3.26
C PRO A 173 4.85 3.12 4.78
N HIS A 174 4.59 4.31 5.30
CA HIS A 174 4.35 4.60 6.70
C HIS A 174 3.03 5.38 6.77
N LEU A 175 1.89 4.70 6.78
CA LEU A 175 0.58 5.33 6.93
C LEU A 175 0.23 5.44 8.43
N ALA A 176 0.08 6.48 9.06
CA ALA A 176 -0.15 7.80 8.43
C ALA A 176 0.43 8.01 7.02
N THR A 177 1.14 7.05 6.26
CA THR A 177 2.00 7.42 5.12
C THR A 177 2.30 6.28 4.16
N ALA A 178 2.05 6.40 2.83
CA ALA A 178 2.44 5.44 1.79
C ALA A 178 2.59 6.02 0.37
N THR A 179 3.48 5.45 -0.54
CA THR A 179 3.61 5.81 -1.97
C THR A 179 2.66 5.03 -2.84
N MET A 180 1.43 5.14 -2.55
CA MET A 180 0.40 4.49 -3.32
C MET A 180 -0.82 5.38 -3.35
N LEU A 181 -1.63 5.19 -4.34
CA LEU A 181 -2.99 5.67 -4.30
C LEU A 181 -3.91 4.46 -4.16
N ALA A 182 -4.82 4.51 -3.19
CA ALA A 182 -5.91 3.56 -3.10
C ALA A 182 -7.22 4.29 -2.84
N PHE A 183 -8.23 3.94 -3.61
CA PHE A 183 -9.58 4.45 -3.47
C PHE A 183 -10.50 3.28 -3.18
N ILE A 184 -11.17 3.33 -2.02
CA ILE A 184 -12.00 2.25 -1.51
C ILE A 184 -13.42 2.80 -1.32
N TYR A 185 -14.40 2.10 -1.83
CA TYR A 185 -15.82 2.40 -1.67
C TYR A 185 -16.54 1.26 -0.96
N THR A 186 -17.60 1.61 -0.25
CA THR A 186 -18.50 0.63 0.38
C THR A 186 -19.93 1.18 0.46
N ASP A 187 -20.90 0.29 0.49
CA ASP A 187 -22.31 0.58 0.78
C ASP A 187 -22.67 0.32 2.26
N ALA A 188 -21.69 0.10 3.12
CA ALA A 188 -21.87 -0.02 4.57
C ALA A 188 -22.35 1.29 5.19
N GLU A 189 -23.36 1.24 6.08
CA GLU A 189 -23.74 2.38 6.91
C GLU A 189 -22.84 2.44 8.15
N LEU A 190 -21.94 3.42 8.18
CA LEU A 190 -20.95 3.59 9.24
C LEU A 190 -20.83 5.07 9.63
N ASP A 191 -20.50 5.33 10.89
CA ASP A 191 -20.03 6.65 11.31
C ASP A 191 -18.57 6.88 10.96
N ARG A 192 -18.13 8.13 10.94
CA ARG A 192 -16.77 8.50 10.52
C ARG A 192 -15.68 7.99 11.46
N GLU A 193 -15.96 7.89 12.75
CA GLU A 193 -14.97 7.44 13.73
C GLU A 193 -14.70 5.93 13.57
N THR A 194 -15.75 5.15 13.41
CA THR A 194 -15.66 3.71 13.06
C THR A 194 -14.90 3.51 11.75
N MET A 195 -15.23 4.28 10.70
CA MET A 195 -14.51 4.24 9.42
C MET A 195 -13.02 4.54 9.58
N ARG A 196 -12.68 5.59 10.37
CA ARG A 196 -11.29 6.00 10.63
C ARG A 196 -10.51 4.91 11.34
N THR A 197 -11.09 4.33 12.39
CA THR A 197 -10.48 3.26 13.17
C THR A 197 -10.25 2.02 12.32
N CYS A 198 -11.25 1.59 11.54
CA CYS A 198 -11.14 0.45 10.65
C CYS A 198 -10.11 0.69 9.54
N LEU A 199 -10.10 1.89 8.93
CA LEU A 199 -9.13 2.22 7.87
C LEU A 199 -7.70 2.27 8.40
N LYS A 200 -7.50 2.86 9.58
CA LYS A 200 -6.19 2.89 10.24
C LYS A 200 -5.68 1.47 10.48
N ASP A 201 -6.48 0.62 11.09
CA ASP A 201 -6.11 -0.78 11.36
C ASP A 201 -5.82 -1.54 10.05
N ALA A 202 -6.65 -1.37 9.03
CA ALA A 202 -6.45 -2.00 7.73
C ALA A 202 -5.13 -1.54 7.08
N CYS A 203 -4.81 -0.25 7.11
CA CYS A 203 -3.56 0.27 6.59
C CYS A 203 -2.35 -0.23 7.38
N ASP A 204 -2.44 -0.26 8.71
CA ASP A 204 -1.36 -0.71 9.60
C ASP A 204 -1.02 -2.21 9.44
N ASN A 205 -1.96 -3.00 8.92
CA ASN A 205 -1.81 -4.45 8.70
C ASN A 205 -1.72 -4.84 7.22
N SER A 206 -1.64 -3.88 6.32
CA SER A 206 -1.57 -4.12 4.87
C SER A 206 -0.58 -3.19 4.18
N PHE A 207 -1.00 -2.00 3.76
CA PHE A 207 -0.17 -1.07 3.01
C PHE A 207 1.09 -0.64 3.77
N ASN A 208 1.03 -0.47 5.10
CA ASN A 208 2.21 -0.17 5.93
C ASN A 208 3.19 -1.35 6.05
N MET A 209 2.82 -2.51 5.56
CA MET A 209 3.63 -3.73 5.63
C MET A 209 4.25 -4.14 4.29
N ILE A 210 4.19 -3.26 3.27
CA ILE A 210 4.87 -3.53 1.98
C ILE A 210 6.17 -2.74 1.85
N VAL A 211 7.17 -3.35 1.18
CA VAL A 211 8.47 -2.74 0.92
C VAL A 211 8.96 -3.12 -0.47
N VAL A 212 9.12 -2.13 -1.36
CA VAL A 212 9.76 -2.34 -2.67
C VAL A 212 11.20 -1.82 -2.65
N ASP A 213 11.42 -0.54 -2.37
CA ASP A 213 12.73 0.12 -2.47
C ASP A 213 13.16 0.84 -1.18
N GLY A 214 12.25 1.00 -0.23
CA GLY A 214 12.53 1.67 1.02
C GLY A 214 12.36 3.18 0.99
N ASP A 215 11.86 3.75 -0.12
CA ASP A 215 11.63 5.17 -0.29
C ASP A 215 10.18 5.58 0.00
N MET A 216 10.02 6.68 0.74
CA MET A 216 8.71 7.21 1.15
C MET A 216 8.28 8.36 0.25
N SER A 217 7.13 8.26 -0.40
CA SER A 217 6.62 9.30 -1.30
C SER A 217 5.98 10.50 -0.61
N THR A 218 5.81 11.54 -1.42
CA THR A 218 5.16 12.81 -1.08
C THR A 218 3.63 12.81 -1.31
N ASN A 219 3.09 11.76 -1.99
CA ASN A 219 1.75 11.79 -2.58
C ASN A 219 0.78 10.74 -2.03
N ASP A 220 1.22 9.88 -1.14
CA ASP A 220 0.46 8.71 -0.73
C ASP A 220 -0.87 9.01 -0.09
N MET A 221 -1.89 8.29 -0.55
CA MET A 221 -3.26 8.52 -0.13
C MET A 221 -4.08 7.25 -0.21
N VAL A 222 -4.76 6.90 0.88
CA VAL A 222 -5.83 5.91 0.91
C VAL A 222 -7.11 6.62 1.30
N LEU A 223 -8.12 6.58 0.45
CA LEU A 223 -9.46 7.13 0.72
C LEU A 223 -10.45 5.99 0.88
N LEU A 224 -11.26 6.05 1.92
CA LEU A 224 -12.42 5.20 2.15
C LEU A 224 -13.68 6.05 2.12
N VAL A 225 -14.58 5.73 1.18
CA VAL A 225 -15.87 6.42 1.01
C VAL A 225 -17.00 5.44 1.28
N SER A 226 -17.83 5.74 2.27
CA SER A 226 -19.04 4.99 2.57
C SER A 226 -20.26 5.71 1.99
N ARG A 227 -20.94 5.03 1.09
CA ARG A 227 -22.22 5.49 0.53
C ARG A 227 -23.41 5.28 1.47
N GLY A 228 -23.24 4.37 2.44
CA GLY A 228 -24.31 3.98 3.37
C GLY A 228 -25.37 3.08 2.74
N GLY A 229 -26.37 2.75 3.52
CA GLY A 229 -27.56 2.01 3.09
C GLY A 229 -27.62 0.54 3.52
N LYS A 230 -26.51 -0.04 4.02
CA LYS A 230 -26.50 -1.42 4.52
C LYS A 230 -25.85 -1.51 5.89
N GLU A 231 -26.53 -2.13 6.81
CA GLU A 231 -26.02 -2.35 8.16
C GLU A 231 -24.95 -3.45 8.20
N ILE A 232 -23.94 -3.22 9.02
CA ILE A 232 -22.87 -4.18 9.29
C ILE A 232 -22.25 -3.85 10.66
N SER A 233 -21.80 -4.87 11.39
CA SER A 233 -21.01 -4.64 12.60
C SER A 233 -19.63 -4.09 12.26
N ALA A 234 -19.07 -3.25 13.12
CA ALA A 234 -17.73 -2.68 12.94
C ALA A 234 -16.66 -3.78 12.80
N GLU A 235 -16.81 -4.89 13.53
CA GLU A 235 -15.87 -6.02 13.48
C GLU A 235 -15.89 -6.74 12.13
N ASN A 236 -17.09 -7.05 11.59
CA ASN A 236 -17.22 -7.68 10.28
C ASN A 236 -16.72 -6.77 9.17
N PHE A 237 -17.03 -5.47 9.25
CA PHE A 237 -16.52 -4.48 8.30
C PHE A 237 -14.99 -4.39 8.36
N LYS A 238 -14.42 -4.30 9.57
CA LYS A 238 -12.97 -4.30 9.79
C LYS A 238 -12.29 -5.53 9.18
N THR A 239 -12.86 -6.71 9.40
CA THR A 239 -12.34 -7.97 8.84
C THR A 239 -12.33 -7.94 7.31
N GLY A 240 -13.42 -7.51 6.69
CA GLY A 240 -13.50 -7.37 5.23
C GLY A 240 -12.56 -6.32 4.67
N LEU A 241 -12.48 -5.15 5.30
CA LEU A 241 -11.60 -4.08 4.88
C LEU A 241 -10.12 -4.49 4.99
N ASN A 242 -9.75 -5.16 6.08
CA ASN A 242 -8.40 -5.72 6.26
C ASN A 242 -8.04 -6.72 5.15
N TYR A 243 -8.96 -7.61 4.79
CA TYR A 243 -8.74 -8.55 3.70
C TYR A 243 -8.54 -7.84 2.37
N LEU A 244 -9.43 -6.91 2.00
CA LEU A 244 -9.32 -6.16 0.75
C LEU A 244 -8.01 -5.37 0.66
N CYS A 245 -7.67 -4.63 1.72
CA CYS A 245 -6.43 -3.84 1.76
C CYS A 245 -5.19 -4.73 1.70
N LYS A 246 -5.19 -5.88 2.37
CA LYS A 246 -4.09 -6.86 2.33
C LYS A 246 -3.87 -7.40 0.91
N GLU A 247 -4.91 -7.78 0.22
CA GLU A 247 -4.78 -8.31 -1.14
C GLU A 247 -4.32 -7.21 -2.13
N LEU A 248 -4.83 -5.98 -2.02
CA LEU A 248 -4.33 -4.86 -2.83
C LEU A 248 -2.85 -4.55 -2.52
N ALA A 249 -2.44 -4.61 -1.26
CA ALA A 249 -1.04 -4.43 -0.85
C ALA A 249 -0.13 -5.51 -1.43
N LYS A 250 -0.56 -6.78 -1.39
CA LYS A 250 0.17 -7.89 -2.02
C LYS A 250 0.30 -7.71 -3.54
N MET A 251 -0.74 -7.20 -4.21
CA MET A 251 -0.66 -6.88 -5.64
C MET A 251 0.40 -5.82 -5.92
N ILE A 252 0.52 -4.79 -5.07
CA ILE A 252 1.56 -3.75 -5.18
C ILE A 252 2.95 -4.37 -4.99
N ALA A 253 3.16 -5.18 -3.95
CA ALA A 253 4.45 -5.80 -3.68
C ALA A 253 4.89 -6.79 -4.78
N ARG A 254 3.93 -7.52 -5.41
CA ARG A 254 4.21 -8.41 -6.56
C ARG A 254 4.60 -7.64 -7.81
N ASP A 255 4.10 -6.43 -7.96
CA ASP A 255 4.33 -5.54 -9.11
C ASP A 255 5.45 -4.53 -8.83
N GLY A 256 6.32 -4.80 -7.87
CA GLY A 256 7.47 -3.95 -7.60
C GLY A 256 8.34 -3.76 -8.86
N GLU A 257 8.87 -2.55 -9.07
CA GLU A 257 9.69 -2.23 -10.23
C GLU A 257 10.83 -3.24 -10.42
N GLY A 258 10.87 -3.89 -11.59
CA GLY A 258 11.86 -4.89 -11.92
C GLY A 258 11.78 -6.19 -11.11
N ALA A 259 10.73 -6.41 -10.33
CA ALA A 259 10.60 -7.59 -9.48
C ALA A 259 10.55 -8.89 -10.29
N THR A 260 11.32 -9.89 -9.85
CA THR A 260 11.27 -11.26 -10.37
C THR A 260 10.64 -12.22 -9.38
N LYS A 261 10.65 -11.85 -8.08
CA LYS A 261 10.14 -12.67 -6.98
C LYS A 261 9.33 -11.81 -5.99
N PHE A 262 8.20 -12.33 -5.57
CA PHE A 262 7.44 -11.83 -4.43
C PHE A 262 7.98 -12.47 -3.15
N ILE A 263 8.14 -11.65 -2.10
CA ILE A 263 8.67 -12.10 -0.81
C ILE A 263 7.66 -11.80 0.28
N GLU A 264 7.34 -12.82 1.07
CA GLU A 264 6.57 -12.70 2.30
C GLU A 264 7.47 -13.03 3.50
N VAL A 265 7.56 -12.13 4.47
CA VAL A 265 8.33 -12.31 5.70
C VAL A 265 7.38 -12.38 6.87
N ASN A 266 7.37 -13.50 7.58
CA ASN A 266 6.61 -13.71 8.79
C ASN A 266 7.56 -13.70 10.00
N VAL A 267 7.31 -12.81 10.94
CA VAL A 267 8.07 -12.70 12.19
C VAL A 267 7.17 -13.08 13.35
N SER A 268 7.63 -14.01 14.18
CA SER A 268 7.06 -14.31 15.49
C SER A 268 8.08 -13.95 16.56
N LEU A 269 7.78 -12.98 17.38
CA LEU A 269 8.64 -12.46 18.42
C LEU A 269 8.06 -12.92 19.77
N LYS A 270 8.84 -13.70 20.52
CA LYS A 270 8.47 -14.32 21.81
C LYS A 270 9.25 -13.69 22.96
N GLY A 271 8.66 -13.68 24.15
CA GLY A 271 9.28 -13.15 25.35
C GLY A 271 8.66 -11.84 25.83
N ALA A 272 9.20 -11.23 26.86
CA ALA A 272 8.72 -9.98 27.43
C ALA A 272 9.91 -9.01 27.64
N PRO A 273 9.72 -7.68 27.43
CA PRO A 273 8.55 -7.05 26.85
C PRO A 273 8.67 -6.96 25.31
N VAL A 274 7.75 -7.57 24.58
CA VAL A 274 7.70 -7.47 23.11
C VAL A 274 6.38 -6.88 22.63
N SER A 275 6.42 -6.05 21.61
CA SER A 275 5.26 -5.38 21.05
C SER A 275 4.98 -5.82 19.60
N GLN A 276 3.72 -5.67 19.21
CA GLN A 276 3.32 -5.84 17.80
C GLN A 276 4.08 -4.87 16.87
N GLY A 277 4.44 -3.69 17.37
CA GLY A 277 5.24 -2.70 16.65
C GLY A 277 6.65 -3.19 16.34
N ASP A 278 7.28 -3.87 17.28
CA ASP A 278 8.63 -4.43 17.13
C ASP A 278 8.65 -5.52 16.07
N ALA A 279 7.69 -6.45 16.12
CA ALA A 279 7.56 -7.49 15.09
C ALA A 279 7.33 -6.90 13.68
N LYS A 280 6.50 -5.86 13.56
CA LYS A 280 6.27 -5.13 12.31
C LYS A 280 7.53 -4.44 11.80
N LEU A 281 8.28 -3.77 12.68
CA LEU A 281 9.52 -3.09 12.32
C LEU A 281 10.54 -4.10 11.78
N ILE A 282 10.77 -5.20 12.50
CA ILE A 282 11.71 -6.24 12.09
C ILE A 282 11.34 -6.82 10.73
N ALA A 283 10.07 -7.21 10.52
CA ALA A 283 9.62 -7.77 9.26
C ALA A 283 9.86 -6.83 8.06
N ARG A 284 9.63 -5.53 8.26
CA ARG A 284 9.86 -4.50 7.24
C ARG A 284 11.34 -4.25 6.97
N GLU A 285 12.17 -4.15 7.99
CA GLU A 285 13.61 -3.88 7.84
C GLU A 285 14.35 -5.04 7.15
N ILE A 286 13.90 -6.28 7.32
CA ILE A 286 14.40 -7.42 6.53
C ILE A 286 14.15 -7.18 5.04
N LEU A 287 12.93 -6.78 4.66
CA LEU A 287 12.57 -6.49 3.27
C LEU A 287 13.18 -5.19 2.73
N ARG A 288 13.55 -4.25 3.61
CA ARG A 288 14.22 -3.01 3.23
C ARG A 288 15.69 -3.21 2.88
N SER A 289 16.32 -4.29 3.33
CA SER A 289 17.74 -4.55 3.11
C SER A 289 18.06 -4.87 1.64
N PRO A 290 18.82 -4.03 0.92
CA PRO A 290 19.22 -4.31 -0.46
C PRO A 290 20.04 -5.60 -0.55
N LEU A 291 20.82 -5.93 0.49
CA LEU A 291 21.62 -7.15 0.52
C LEU A 291 20.76 -8.42 0.61
N VAL A 292 19.68 -8.38 1.42
CA VAL A 292 18.71 -9.48 1.50
C VAL A 292 18.02 -9.65 0.15
N LYS A 293 17.49 -8.58 -0.42
CA LYS A 293 16.74 -8.58 -1.68
C LYS A 293 17.61 -9.07 -2.86
N SER A 294 18.88 -8.63 -2.93
CA SER A 294 19.83 -9.07 -3.95
C SER A 294 20.23 -10.54 -3.79
N ALA A 295 20.31 -11.06 -2.55
CA ALA A 295 20.57 -12.49 -2.33
C ALA A 295 19.39 -13.35 -2.79
N ILE A 296 18.15 -12.87 -2.59
CA ILE A 296 16.95 -13.57 -3.04
C ILE A 296 16.85 -13.53 -4.56
N PHE A 297 17.13 -12.40 -5.20
CA PHE A 297 17.26 -12.31 -6.67
C PHE A 297 18.26 -13.31 -7.23
N GLY A 298 19.47 -13.39 -6.63
CA GLY A 298 20.54 -14.30 -7.02
C GLY A 298 20.34 -15.75 -6.59
N GLU A 299 19.20 -16.09 -5.97
CA GLU A 299 18.89 -17.44 -5.46
C GLU A 299 19.93 -17.99 -4.47
N ARG A 300 20.54 -17.10 -3.69
CA ARG A 300 21.62 -17.39 -2.77
C ARG A 300 21.12 -17.45 -1.33
N ILE A 301 20.52 -18.60 -0.95
CA ILE A 301 20.01 -18.85 0.41
C ILE A 301 21.14 -18.75 1.45
N ASP A 302 22.35 -19.16 1.07
CA ASP A 302 23.55 -19.09 1.90
C ASP A 302 23.92 -17.65 2.27
N LEU A 303 23.72 -16.70 1.37
CA LEU A 303 23.93 -15.27 1.63
C LEU A 303 22.71 -14.64 2.34
N ALA A 304 21.50 -15.04 1.94
CA ALA A 304 20.27 -14.47 2.46
C ALA A 304 20.15 -14.67 3.98
N CYS A 305 20.47 -15.87 4.50
CA CYS A 305 20.42 -16.18 5.92
C CYS A 305 21.21 -15.18 6.79
N GLY A 306 22.51 -15.01 6.50
CA GLY A 306 23.35 -14.10 7.28
C GLY A 306 22.93 -12.63 7.15
N ARG A 307 22.47 -12.23 5.95
CA ARG A 307 21.99 -10.85 5.70
C ARG A 307 20.68 -10.53 6.42
N ILE A 308 19.80 -11.51 6.56
CA ILE A 308 18.57 -11.37 7.37
C ILE A 308 18.93 -11.20 8.85
N ILE A 309 19.86 -12.01 9.38
CA ILE A 309 20.33 -11.87 10.76
C ILE A 309 20.92 -10.47 10.99
N ALA A 310 21.73 -9.96 10.06
CA ALA A 310 22.26 -8.61 10.15
C ALA A 310 21.17 -7.53 10.08
N ALA A 311 20.16 -7.70 9.25
CA ALA A 311 19.02 -6.76 9.17
C ALA A 311 18.21 -6.75 10.47
N ILE A 312 17.97 -7.90 11.09
CA ILE A 312 17.31 -8.02 12.41
C ILE A 312 18.13 -7.27 13.46
N GLY A 313 19.44 -7.54 13.55
CA GLY A 313 20.32 -6.91 14.52
C GLY A 313 20.42 -5.40 14.37
N SER A 314 20.31 -4.87 13.15
CA SER A 314 20.31 -3.42 12.91
C SER A 314 19.06 -2.71 13.44
N CYS A 315 17.92 -3.40 13.54
CA CYS A 315 16.70 -2.82 14.14
C CYS A 315 16.87 -2.53 15.64
N THR A 316 17.68 -3.32 16.33
CA THR A 316 17.86 -3.25 17.78
C THR A 316 18.97 -2.27 18.19
N SER A 317 19.82 -1.85 17.24
CA SER A 317 21.05 -1.09 17.50
C SER A 317 20.91 0.43 17.47
N THR A 318 19.74 0.98 17.11
CA THR A 318 19.55 2.43 17.02
C THR A 318 19.13 3.03 18.35
N SER A 319 19.64 4.22 18.70
CA SER A 319 19.30 4.94 19.94
C SER A 319 17.80 5.28 20.09
N THR A 320 17.01 5.15 19.03
CA THR A 320 15.56 5.36 19.00
C THR A 320 14.77 4.06 18.90
N SER A 321 15.44 2.91 18.86
CA SER A 321 14.79 1.61 18.77
C SER A 321 14.18 1.22 20.11
N THR A 322 12.92 0.80 20.08
CA THR A 322 12.24 0.16 21.22
C THR A 322 12.35 -1.37 21.14
N VAL A 323 12.94 -1.89 20.07
CA VAL A 323 13.11 -3.34 19.88
C VAL A 323 14.13 -3.86 20.87
N PRO A 324 13.80 -4.85 21.73
CA PRO A 324 14.74 -5.43 22.68
C PRO A 324 15.83 -6.24 21.95
N GLU A 325 16.89 -6.61 22.65
CA GLU A 325 17.82 -7.62 22.15
C GLU A 325 17.07 -8.92 21.86
N VAL A 326 17.30 -9.49 20.69
CA VAL A 326 16.61 -10.69 20.23
C VAL A 326 17.59 -11.74 19.72
N GLU A 327 17.23 -13.00 19.92
CA GLU A 327 17.91 -14.15 19.35
C GLU A 327 17.08 -14.79 18.24
N VAL A 328 17.70 -15.22 17.16
CA VAL A 328 17.04 -15.97 16.10
C VAL A 328 16.91 -17.43 16.53
N ILE A 329 15.74 -17.83 16.99
CA ILE A 329 15.45 -19.21 17.43
C ILE A 329 15.35 -20.13 16.22
N SER A 330 14.56 -19.73 15.21
CA SER A 330 14.44 -20.50 13.97
C SER A 330 14.24 -19.58 12.76
N MET A 331 14.70 -20.05 11.60
CA MET A 331 14.47 -19.41 10.32
C MET A 331 14.26 -20.46 9.24
N LYS A 332 13.18 -20.31 8.47
CA LYS A 332 12.80 -21.21 7.39
C LYS A 332 12.51 -20.44 6.11
N PHE A 333 12.91 -20.98 4.98
CA PHE A 333 12.51 -20.52 3.66
C PHE A 333 11.52 -21.53 3.07
N ARG A 334 10.42 -21.02 2.53
CA ARG A 334 9.43 -21.82 1.82
C ARG A 334 9.26 -21.29 0.39
N GLY A 335 9.39 -22.19 -0.57
CA GLY A 335 8.98 -22.00 -1.96
C GLY A 335 7.66 -22.71 -2.22
N LYS A 336 7.33 -22.89 -3.50
CA LYS A 336 6.06 -23.51 -3.90
C LYS A 336 5.90 -24.95 -3.37
N GLU A 337 6.94 -25.76 -3.42
CA GLU A 337 6.91 -27.21 -3.10
C GLU A 337 7.97 -27.62 -2.09
N GLN A 338 8.78 -26.71 -1.61
CA GLN A 338 9.93 -26.98 -0.77
C GLN A 338 10.00 -26.06 0.43
N GLU A 339 10.47 -26.60 1.55
CA GLU A 339 10.82 -25.86 2.75
C GLU A 339 12.27 -26.21 3.13
N VAL A 340 13.02 -25.22 3.55
CA VAL A 340 14.39 -25.38 4.03
C VAL A 340 14.55 -24.62 5.33
N GLU A 341 14.88 -25.33 6.41
CA GLU A 341 15.23 -24.72 7.68
C GLU A 341 16.72 -24.35 7.67
N VAL A 342 17.05 -23.09 7.90
CA VAL A 342 18.42 -22.57 7.88
C VAL A 342 18.94 -22.23 9.27
N VAL A 343 18.06 -21.96 10.23
CA VAL A 343 18.40 -21.78 11.66
C VAL A 343 17.47 -22.66 12.49
N ARG A 344 18.04 -23.39 13.43
CA ARG A 344 17.33 -24.21 14.42
C ARG A 344 17.99 -24.03 15.80
N ASN A 345 17.20 -23.72 16.83
CA ASN A 345 17.66 -23.52 18.20
C ASN A 345 18.88 -22.58 18.26
N GLY A 346 18.79 -21.43 17.61
CA GLY A 346 19.83 -20.40 17.60
C GLY A 346 21.08 -20.74 16.77
N ARG A 347 21.08 -21.87 16.06
CA ARG A 347 22.27 -22.33 15.29
C ARG A 347 21.94 -22.53 13.84
N ILE A 348 22.89 -22.14 12.99
CA ILE A 348 22.80 -22.41 11.55
C ILE A 348 22.89 -23.92 11.33
N VAL A 349 21.90 -24.48 10.62
CA VAL A 349 21.87 -25.89 10.19
C VAL A 349 22.40 -26.00 8.77
N GLY A 350 23.45 -26.80 8.58
CA GLY A 350 24.18 -26.85 7.33
C GLY A 350 23.53 -27.65 6.21
N ARG A 351 23.98 -27.44 4.97
CA ARG A 351 23.55 -27.99 3.66
C ARG A 351 22.12 -27.60 3.28
N TRP A 352 22.01 -26.49 2.56
CA TRP A 352 20.76 -25.95 2.10
C TRP A 352 20.49 -26.31 0.65
N ASN A 353 19.23 -26.65 0.38
CA ASN A 353 18.76 -26.82 -0.98
C ASN A 353 18.37 -25.45 -1.56
N HIS A 354 19.14 -24.95 -2.51
CA HIS A 354 18.89 -23.67 -3.18
C HIS A 354 17.62 -23.68 -4.07
N GLU A 355 17.10 -24.86 -4.41
CA GLU A 355 15.87 -25.01 -5.23
C GLU A 355 14.67 -24.29 -4.64
N VAL A 356 14.61 -24.13 -3.30
CA VAL A 356 13.54 -23.37 -2.61
C VAL A 356 13.46 -21.93 -3.10
N MET A 357 14.58 -21.35 -3.59
CA MET A 357 14.68 -19.96 -4.05
C MET A 357 14.29 -19.77 -5.52
N LYS A 358 14.12 -20.83 -6.31
CA LYS A 358 13.82 -20.74 -7.76
C LYS A 358 12.38 -20.32 -8.07
N GLY A 359 11.48 -20.41 -7.09
CA GLY A 359 10.09 -19.99 -7.25
C GLY A 359 9.93 -18.47 -7.40
N LYS A 360 8.79 -18.06 -7.96
CA LYS A 360 8.40 -16.64 -8.02
C LYS A 360 7.88 -16.11 -6.68
N GLU A 361 7.55 -16.97 -5.74
CA GLU A 361 7.06 -16.62 -4.42
C GLU A 361 7.92 -17.31 -3.36
N ILE A 362 8.48 -16.50 -2.46
CA ILE A 362 9.34 -16.94 -1.36
C ILE A 362 8.72 -16.46 -0.05
N THR A 363 8.49 -17.39 0.87
CA THR A 363 8.10 -17.07 2.24
C THR A 363 9.28 -17.33 3.17
N ILE A 364 9.51 -16.39 4.10
CA ILE A 364 10.56 -16.48 5.11
C ILE A 364 9.86 -16.42 6.47
N ASP A 365 9.91 -17.53 7.20
CA ASP A 365 9.36 -17.64 8.56
C ASP A 365 10.48 -17.50 9.57
N ILE A 366 10.34 -16.60 10.52
CA ILE A 366 11.36 -16.29 11.52
C ILE A 366 10.72 -16.30 12.91
N VAL A 367 11.32 -17.07 13.81
CA VAL A 367 10.96 -17.04 15.23
C VAL A 367 12.14 -16.43 15.99
N LEU A 368 11.84 -15.39 16.75
CA LEU A 368 12.79 -14.65 17.57
C LEU A 368 12.42 -14.85 19.05
N GLY A 369 13.44 -14.98 19.90
CA GLY A 369 13.33 -14.86 21.34
C GLY A 369 13.82 -13.48 21.79
N GLY A 370 13.15 -12.86 22.75
CA GLY A 370 13.55 -11.55 23.30
C GLY A 370 13.63 -11.59 24.82
N GLY A 371 14.69 -10.93 25.35
CA GLY A 371 14.86 -10.66 26.77
C GLY A 371 15.54 -11.76 27.58
N GLU A 372 16.47 -11.38 28.44
CA GLU A 372 16.93 -12.19 29.56
C GLU A 372 15.84 -12.21 30.62
N GLY A 373 15.39 -13.40 30.98
CA GLY A 373 14.58 -13.64 32.17
C GLY A 373 13.23 -14.30 31.89
N GLU A 374 13.22 -15.61 31.97
CA GLU A 374 12.02 -16.32 32.45
C GLU A 374 11.79 -15.87 33.89
N SER A 375 10.99 -14.81 34.10
CA SER A 375 10.39 -14.60 35.42
C SER A 375 9.31 -15.65 35.59
N GLU A 376 9.49 -16.56 36.53
CA GLU A 376 8.49 -17.54 36.92
C GLU A 376 7.16 -16.83 37.17
N GLY A 377 6.18 -17.01 36.28
CA GLY A 377 4.81 -16.53 36.44
C GLY A 377 4.31 -15.50 35.41
N GLU A 378 5.13 -14.93 34.52
CA GLU A 378 4.66 -14.06 33.43
C GLU A 378 4.21 -14.93 32.22
N LYS A 379 3.02 -14.62 31.70
CA LYS A 379 2.53 -15.26 30.47
C LYS A 379 3.46 -14.89 29.31
N GLU A 380 4.01 -15.90 28.64
CA GLU A 380 4.78 -15.72 27.42
C GLU A 380 3.94 -14.93 26.39
N THR A 381 4.34 -13.71 26.11
CA THR A 381 3.69 -12.89 25.09
C THR A 381 4.29 -13.21 23.73
N THR A 382 3.45 -13.31 22.71
CA THR A 382 3.89 -13.51 21.33
C THR A 382 3.33 -12.38 20.48
N ALA A 383 4.23 -11.63 19.84
CA ALA A 383 3.87 -10.65 18.83
C ALA A 383 4.19 -11.19 17.43
N THR A 384 3.26 -11.07 16.51
CA THR A 384 3.43 -11.60 15.14
C THR A 384 3.22 -10.52 14.10
N ALA A 385 4.01 -10.52 13.03
CA ALA A 385 3.83 -9.62 11.90
C ALA A 385 4.15 -10.31 10.59
N THR A 386 3.45 -9.90 9.53
CA THR A 386 3.76 -10.29 8.16
C THR A 386 4.03 -9.03 7.34
N ALA A 387 5.12 -9.03 6.57
CA ALA A 387 5.44 -8.00 5.60
C ALA A 387 5.61 -8.61 4.21
N TRP A 388 5.34 -7.80 3.19
CA TRP A 388 5.44 -8.21 1.79
C TRP A 388 6.37 -7.29 1.00
N GLY A 389 7.11 -7.85 0.07
CA GLY A 389 8.01 -7.11 -0.80
C GLY A 389 8.36 -7.90 -2.03
N CYS A 390 9.42 -7.47 -2.68
CA CYS A 390 9.98 -8.13 -3.84
C CYS A 390 11.50 -8.18 -3.73
N ASP A 391 12.16 -8.97 -4.59
CA ASP A 391 13.60 -8.97 -4.77
C ASP A 391 14.12 -7.65 -5.37
N LEU A 392 15.44 -7.51 -5.48
CA LEU A 392 16.10 -6.38 -6.12
C LEU A 392 16.90 -6.89 -7.31
N SER A 393 16.36 -6.72 -8.51
CA SER A 393 16.94 -7.15 -9.76
C SER A 393 17.79 -6.06 -10.43
N CYS A 394 18.49 -6.40 -11.49
CA CYS A 394 19.16 -5.43 -12.36
C CYS A 394 18.14 -4.52 -13.07
N ASP A 395 16.95 -5.03 -13.37
CA ASP A 395 15.91 -4.28 -14.07
C ASP A 395 15.37 -3.11 -13.22
N TYR A 396 15.37 -3.22 -11.88
CA TYR A 396 15.07 -2.09 -11.01
C TYR A 396 15.99 -0.89 -11.28
N VAL A 397 17.30 -1.15 -11.35
CA VAL A 397 18.30 -0.11 -11.62
C VAL A 397 18.13 0.46 -13.03
N MET A 398 17.94 -0.41 -14.03
CA MET A 398 17.77 0.02 -15.42
C MET A 398 16.52 0.87 -15.61
N LEU A 399 15.39 0.49 -15.01
CA LEU A 399 14.14 1.27 -15.07
C LEU A 399 14.33 2.66 -14.45
N ASN A 400 14.91 2.74 -13.26
CA ASN A 400 15.07 4.00 -12.53
C ASN A 400 16.19 4.90 -13.10
N ALA A 401 17.20 4.33 -13.76
CA ALA A 401 18.26 5.08 -14.45
C ALA A 401 17.78 5.66 -15.80
N SER A 402 16.77 5.07 -16.44
CA SER A 402 16.29 5.46 -17.76
C SER A 402 14.95 6.23 -17.75
N MET A 403 14.34 6.42 -16.59
CA MET A 403 13.13 7.23 -16.45
C MET A 403 13.44 8.70 -16.75
N LEU A 404 12.95 9.20 -17.88
CA LEU A 404 12.98 10.60 -18.30
C LEU A 404 11.60 11.25 -18.17
#